data_988ac4924f44b8d2acf5daebbe0bfe41
#
_entry.id   988ac4924f44b8d2acf5daebbe0bfe41
#
_cell.length_a   1.000
_cell.length_b   1.000
_cell.length_c   1.000
_cell.angle_alpha   90.00
_cell.angle_beta   90.00
_cell.angle_gamma   90.00
#
_symmetry.space_group_name_H-M   'P 1'
#
loop_
_entity.id
_entity.type
_entity.pdbx_description
1 polymer ?
#
loop_
_entity_poly.entity_id
_entity_poly.type
_entity_poly.pdbx_seq_one_letter_code
_entity_poly.pdbx_strand_id
1 'polypeptide(L)'
;MRARLGINTCFAVKRWPRPDDWARIVRDELGLEVVELSLDLIEDPGAPSSRQSAAGQIRSALDEYGLRAETVFTGLAAYSLNLLMHPDEERRRAAEEWYLGVVDLAGRVGARGAGGHVGTMSVPDWADEALRAERWAGLQHSLAAIAAAARSAGLDYLLVENLACYREPSTIAGLETLLTEGDAAHAPVRLCLDVGHQCVPGTTGPDRDPYAWLTHFGGRLAEVQLQQSDGLADHHWPFTAERNQAGRIDPGRVLDALAEAGTQDVLLVLEVIPAFEQDDAEALADLRASAELWQAALTERGAR
;
A
#
# COMPACT_ATOMS: atom_id res chain seq x y z
N MET A 1 0.49 18.60 12.21
CA MET A 1 0.62 17.28 11.56
C MET A 1 1.86 17.32 10.67
N ARG A 2 2.71 16.32 10.72
CA ARG A 2 3.82 16.12 9.78
C ARG A 2 3.36 15.11 8.73
N ALA A 3 3.40 15.48 7.44
CA ALA A 3 3.07 14.59 6.34
C ALA A 3 4.25 14.53 5.37
N ARG A 4 4.67 13.32 5.03
CA ARG A 4 5.75 13.07 4.06
C ARG A 4 5.13 12.54 2.78
N LEU A 5 5.57 13.03 1.63
CA LEU A 5 5.13 12.52 0.34
C LEU A 5 6.16 11.55 -0.23
N GLY A 6 5.71 10.39 -0.64
CA GLY A 6 6.47 9.38 -1.35
C GLY A 6 5.70 8.87 -2.56
N ILE A 7 6.23 7.83 -3.20
CA ILE A 7 5.62 7.18 -4.35
C ILE A 7 5.81 5.67 -4.29
N ASN A 8 4.78 4.91 -4.65
CA ASN A 8 4.88 3.48 -4.88
C ASN A 8 5.60 3.21 -6.20
N THR A 9 6.56 2.30 -6.20
CA THR A 9 7.34 1.97 -7.39
C THR A 9 6.58 1.18 -8.46
N CYS A 10 5.29 0.89 -8.25
CA CYS A 10 4.42 0.24 -9.25
C CYS A 10 4.37 0.98 -10.59
N PHE A 11 4.58 2.30 -10.61
CA PHE A 11 4.65 3.09 -11.84
C PHE A 11 5.75 2.60 -12.81
N ALA A 12 6.78 1.95 -12.27
CA ALA A 12 7.95 1.52 -13.03
C ALA A 12 7.78 0.14 -13.68
N VAL A 13 6.72 -0.59 -13.34
CA VAL A 13 6.44 -1.94 -13.89
C VAL A 13 6.39 -1.89 -15.42
N LYS A 14 7.13 -2.81 -16.06
CA LYS A 14 7.34 -2.91 -17.52
C LYS A 14 8.09 -1.72 -18.18
N ARG A 15 8.32 -0.61 -17.47
CA ARG A 15 8.98 0.57 -18.02
C ARG A 15 10.41 0.73 -17.50
N TRP A 16 10.56 0.84 -16.21
CA TRP A 16 11.83 1.13 -15.53
C TRP A 16 12.10 0.13 -14.40
N PRO A 17 12.23 -1.18 -14.70
CA PRO A 17 12.30 -2.21 -13.65
C PRO A 17 13.61 -2.21 -12.85
N ARG A 18 14.67 -1.54 -13.34
CA ARG A 18 15.96 -1.50 -12.64
C ARG A 18 15.93 -0.46 -11.53
N PRO A 19 16.50 -0.77 -10.34
CA PRO A 19 16.51 0.17 -9.22
C PRO A 19 17.07 1.56 -9.56
N ASP A 20 18.16 1.64 -10.32
CA ASP A 20 18.78 2.92 -10.71
C ASP A 20 17.84 3.76 -11.60
N ASP A 21 17.05 3.12 -12.47
CA ASP A 21 16.16 3.83 -13.39
C ASP A 21 15.00 4.49 -12.63
N TRP A 22 14.26 3.73 -11.79
CA TRP A 22 13.15 4.32 -11.03
C TRP A 22 13.63 5.25 -9.92
N ALA A 23 14.78 4.97 -9.27
CA ALA A 23 15.32 5.84 -8.24
C ALA A 23 15.70 7.22 -8.80
N ARG A 24 16.34 7.26 -9.97
CA ARG A 24 16.61 8.51 -10.69
C ARG A 24 15.32 9.28 -10.98
N ILE A 25 14.28 8.61 -11.49
CA ILE A 25 12.98 9.26 -11.76
C ILE A 25 12.42 9.86 -10.47
N VAL A 26 12.36 9.10 -9.39
CA VAL A 26 11.83 9.57 -8.10
C VAL A 26 12.57 10.80 -7.61
N ARG A 27 13.92 10.78 -7.68
CA ARG A 27 14.73 11.88 -7.17
C ARG A 27 14.76 13.08 -8.09
N ASP A 28 15.12 12.87 -9.36
CA ASP A 28 15.47 13.94 -10.27
C ASP A 28 14.25 14.51 -11.01
N GLU A 29 13.23 13.67 -11.27
CA GLU A 29 12.07 14.07 -12.05
C GLU A 29 10.87 14.45 -11.17
N LEU A 30 10.69 13.76 -10.04
CA LEU A 30 9.55 13.98 -9.13
C LEU A 30 9.93 14.78 -7.88
N GLY A 31 11.22 14.92 -7.57
CA GLY A 31 11.69 15.65 -6.40
C GLY A 31 11.27 15.02 -5.07
N LEU A 32 11.08 13.68 -5.05
CA LEU A 32 10.68 12.92 -3.87
C LEU A 32 11.90 12.24 -3.23
N GLU A 33 11.77 11.88 -1.94
CA GLU A 33 12.83 11.25 -1.15
C GLU A 33 12.41 9.91 -0.53
N VAL A 34 11.14 9.57 -0.65
CA VAL A 34 10.57 8.37 -0.01
C VAL A 34 9.90 7.50 -1.06
N VAL A 35 10.15 6.20 -0.97
CA VAL A 35 9.49 5.20 -1.81
C VAL A 35 8.81 4.13 -0.98
N GLU A 36 7.71 3.65 -1.49
CA GLU A 36 7.12 2.36 -1.19
C GLU A 36 7.55 1.39 -2.30
N LEU A 37 8.23 0.32 -1.93
CA LEU A 37 8.77 -0.64 -2.88
C LEU A 37 7.71 -1.69 -3.25
N SER A 38 7.25 -1.69 -4.50
CA SER A 38 6.38 -2.75 -5.01
C SER A 38 7.16 -4.02 -5.34
N LEU A 39 6.65 -5.16 -4.88
CA LEU A 39 7.22 -6.48 -5.21
C LEU A 39 7.09 -6.85 -6.68
N ASP A 40 6.27 -6.14 -7.46
CA ASP A 40 6.16 -6.35 -8.91
C ASP A 40 7.47 -6.12 -9.67
N LEU A 41 8.41 -5.38 -9.07
CA LEU A 41 9.74 -5.13 -9.64
C LEU A 41 10.78 -6.17 -9.21
N ILE A 42 10.39 -7.18 -8.45
CA ILE A 42 11.31 -8.19 -7.90
C ILE A 42 10.91 -9.55 -8.44
N GLU A 43 11.76 -10.10 -9.30
CA GLU A 43 11.58 -11.46 -9.80
C GLU A 43 11.71 -12.46 -8.64
N ASP A 44 10.72 -13.33 -8.50
CA ASP A 44 10.67 -14.40 -7.50
C ASP A 44 11.07 -13.94 -6.07
N PRO A 45 10.29 -13.06 -5.41
CA PRO A 45 10.59 -12.64 -4.03
C PRO A 45 10.51 -13.80 -3.03
N GLY A 46 9.96 -14.95 -3.42
CA GLY A 46 9.97 -16.19 -2.64
C GLY A 46 11.36 -16.83 -2.48
N ALA A 47 12.23 -16.71 -3.48
CA ALA A 47 13.56 -17.33 -3.45
C ALA A 47 14.56 -16.51 -2.63
N PRO A 48 15.26 -17.12 -1.63
CA PRO A 48 16.22 -16.39 -0.79
C PRO A 48 17.36 -15.72 -1.56
N SER A 49 17.86 -16.33 -2.63
CA SER A 49 18.94 -15.76 -3.46
C SER A 49 18.46 -14.55 -4.26
N SER A 50 17.23 -14.60 -4.76
CA SER A 50 16.60 -13.47 -5.48
C SER A 50 16.43 -12.28 -4.54
N ARG A 51 15.88 -12.49 -3.34
CA ARG A 51 15.72 -11.43 -2.32
C ARG A 51 17.05 -10.79 -1.93
N GLN A 52 18.11 -11.60 -1.73
CA GLN A 52 19.41 -11.06 -1.36
C GLN A 52 20.00 -10.20 -2.47
N SER A 53 19.91 -10.65 -3.72
CA SER A 53 20.40 -9.89 -4.89
C SER A 53 19.62 -8.60 -5.07
N ALA A 54 18.28 -8.68 -5.03
CA ALA A 54 17.39 -7.52 -5.17
C ALA A 54 17.63 -6.49 -4.05
N ALA A 55 17.73 -6.94 -2.79
CA ALA A 55 18.01 -6.05 -1.66
C ALA A 55 19.33 -5.29 -1.81
N GLY A 56 20.38 -5.95 -2.32
CA GLY A 56 21.65 -5.31 -2.57
C GLY A 56 21.58 -4.21 -3.64
N GLN A 57 20.90 -4.49 -4.76
CA GLN A 57 20.72 -3.53 -5.85
C GLN A 57 19.84 -2.34 -5.43
N ILE A 58 18.72 -2.63 -4.74
CA ILE A 58 17.82 -1.60 -4.22
C ILE A 58 18.55 -0.67 -3.25
N ARG A 59 19.27 -1.22 -2.27
CA ARG A 59 20.02 -0.40 -1.31
C ARG A 59 21.06 0.48 -2.00
N SER A 60 21.77 -0.05 -2.99
CA SER A 60 22.75 0.73 -3.76
C SER A 60 22.09 1.93 -4.44
N ALA A 61 20.94 1.72 -5.10
CA ALA A 61 20.20 2.80 -5.75
C ALA A 61 19.63 3.81 -4.73
N LEU A 62 19.06 3.33 -3.62
CA LEU A 62 18.58 4.22 -2.55
C LEU A 62 19.70 5.12 -2.00
N ASP A 63 20.86 4.54 -1.74
CA ASP A 63 22.02 5.29 -1.23
C ASP A 63 22.54 6.29 -2.28
N GLU A 64 22.64 5.91 -3.56
CA GLU A 64 23.13 6.76 -4.64
C GLU A 64 22.24 7.99 -4.87
N TYR A 65 20.91 7.79 -4.85
CA TYR A 65 19.95 8.88 -5.10
C TYR A 65 19.44 9.56 -3.81
N GLY A 66 19.94 9.17 -2.64
CA GLY A 66 19.51 9.73 -1.35
C GLY A 66 18.03 9.48 -1.04
N LEU A 67 17.54 8.31 -1.43
CA LEU A 67 16.14 7.88 -1.18
C LEU A 67 16.04 6.98 0.06
N ARG A 68 14.83 6.84 0.58
CA ARG A 68 14.49 5.92 1.67
C ARG A 68 13.32 5.04 1.26
N ALA A 69 13.48 3.73 1.43
CA ALA A 69 12.36 2.81 1.40
C ALA A 69 11.64 2.88 2.75
N GLU A 70 10.41 3.36 2.77
CA GLU A 70 9.59 3.38 3.99
C GLU A 70 8.89 2.04 4.19
N THR A 71 8.34 1.47 3.11
CA THR A 71 7.59 0.22 3.13
C THR A 71 7.96 -0.68 1.95
N VAL A 72 7.71 -1.99 2.11
CA VAL A 72 7.69 -2.97 1.04
C VAL A 72 6.28 -3.46 0.86
N PHE A 73 5.70 -3.16 -0.29
CA PHE A 73 4.31 -3.42 -0.64
C PHE A 73 4.17 -4.69 -1.49
N THR A 74 3.14 -5.46 -1.25
CA THR A 74 2.89 -6.75 -1.90
C THR A 74 2.72 -6.69 -3.42
N GLY A 75 2.30 -5.55 -3.94
CA GLY A 75 2.24 -5.26 -5.38
C GLY A 75 0.98 -5.76 -6.08
N LEU A 76 0.84 -5.37 -7.34
CA LEU A 76 -0.33 -5.62 -8.20
C LEU A 76 -0.55 -7.10 -8.50
N ALA A 77 0.54 -7.86 -8.69
CA ALA A 77 0.45 -9.30 -8.98
C ALA A 77 -0.20 -10.05 -7.80
N ALA A 78 0.12 -9.66 -6.58
CA ALA A 78 -0.46 -10.22 -5.36
C ALA A 78 -1.96 -9.92 -5.25
N TYR A 79 -2.42 -8.77 -5.70
CA TYR A 79 -3.83 -8.36 -5.68
C TYR A 79 -4.76 -9.33 -6.44
N SER A 80 -4.27 -10.02 -7.45
CA SER A 80 -5.05 -11.02 -8.21
C SER A 80 -5.12 -12.41 -7.56
N LEU A 81 -4.58 -12.59 -6.35
CA LEU A 81 -4.48 -13.88 -5.67
C LEU A 81 -5.33 -13.94 -4.40
N ASN A 82 -5.76 -15.16 -4.03
CA ASN A 82 -6.48 -15.37 -2.77
C ASN A 82 -5.58 -15.31 -1.52
N LEU A 83 -4.28 -15.48 -1.66
CA LEU A 83 -3.25 -15.40 -0.62
C LEU A 83 -3.64 -16.10 0.70
N LEU A 84 -3.63 -15.36 1.82
CA LEU A 84 -3.95 -15.87 3.15
C LEU A 84 -5.41 -16.30 3.33
N MET A 85 -6.28 -15.96 2.38
CA MET A 85 -7.71 -16.31 2.38
C MET A 85 -8.07 -17.40 1.35
N HIS A 86 -7.07 -18.06 0.75
CA HIS A 86 -7.29 -19.14 -0.21
C HIS A 86 -8.08 -20.29 0.43
N PRO A 87 -9.05 -20.93 -0.30
CA PRO A 87 -9.82 -22.06 0.24
C PRO A 87 -8.95 -23.28 0.63
N ASP A 88 -7.85 -23.51 -0.11
CA ASP A 88 -6.91 -24.60 0.14
C ASP A 88 -5.88 -24.19 1.21
N GLU A 89 -5.72 -25.05 2.25
CA GLU A 89 -4.82 -24.81 3.37
C GLU A 89 -3.33 -24.78 2.97
N GLU A 90 -2.92 -25.63 2.01
CA GLU A 90 -1.52 -25.64 1.55
C GLU A 90 -1.17 -24.32 0.85
N ARG A 91 -2.14 -23.76 0.09
CA ARG A 91 -1.97 -22.46 -0.54
C ARG A 91 -1.91 -21.32 0.48
N ARG A 92 -2.68 -21.38 1.56
CA ARG A 92 -2.58 -20.37 2.64
C ARG A 92 -1.21 -20.45 3.33
N ARG A 93 -0.69 -21.67 3.60
CA ARG A 93 0.66 -21.84 4.16
C ARG A 93 1.73 -21.30 3.22
N ALA A 94 1.63 -21.58 1.93
CA ALA A 94 2.56 -21.03 0.94
C ALA A 94 2.50 -19.49 0.88
N ALA A 95 1.31 -18.89 1.01
CA ALA A 95 1.16 -17.44 1.10
C ALA A 95 1.80 -16.89 2.38
N GLU A 96 1.66 -17.55 3.52
CA GLU A 96 2.31 -17.14 4.77
C GLU A 96 3.84 -17.20 4.64
N GLU A 97 4.40 -18.28 4.09
CA GLU A 97 5.84 -18.40 3.80
C GLU A 97 6.33 -17.28 2.85
N TRP A 98 5.54 -16.95 1.83
CA TRP A 98 5.83 -15.85 0.93
C TRP A 98 5.86 -14.51 1.68
N TYR A 99 4.89 -14.25 2.59
CA TYR A 99 4.88 -13.05 3.43
C TYR A 99 6.09 -12.97 4.36
N LEU A 100 6.57 -14.10 4.90
CA LEU A 100 7.83 -14.12 5.67
C LEU A 100 9.01 -13.70 4.79
N GLY A 101 9.00 -14.05 3.50
CA GLY A 101 9.95 -13.55 2.52
C GLY A 101 9.86 -12.03 2.28
N VAL A 102 8.65 -11.48 2.26
CA VAL A 102 8.42 -10.02 2.16
C VAL A 102 9.00 -9.29 3.37
N VAL A 103 8.76 -9.79 4.56
CA VAL A 103 9.30 -9.26 5.81
C VAL A 103 10.84 -9.32 5.84
N ASP A 104 11.45 -10.43 5.41
CA ASP A 104 12.92 -10.57 5.30
C ASP A 104 13.50 -9.52 4.34
N LEU A 105 12.87 -9.33 3.18
CA LEU A 105 13.29 -8.31 2.21
C LEU A 105 13.21 -6.91 2.80
N ALA A 106 12.10 -6.57 3.47
CA ALA A 106 11.90 -5.27 4.09
C ALA A 106 12.99 -4.97 5.13
N GLY A 107 13.32 -5.93 5.98
CA GLY A 107 14.44 -5.81 6.92
C GLY A 107 15.79 -5.60 6.21
N ARG A 108 16.03 -6.29 5.09
CA ARG A 108 17.28 -6.17 4.30
C ARG A 108 17.43 -4.83 3.61
N VAL A 109 16.36 -4.24 3.11
CA VAL A 109 16.39 -2.91 2.46
C VAL A 109 16.34 -1.76 3.47
N GLY A 110 16.08 -2.06 4.74
CA GLY A 110 15.98 -1.07 5.81
C GLY A 110 14.65 -0.34 5.84
N ALA A 111 13.59 -0.95 5.29
CA ALA A 111 12.24 -0.42 5.37
C ALA A 111 11.67 -0.51 6.79
N ARG A 112 10.73 0.37 7.13
CA ARG A 112 10.08 0.40 8.43
C ARG A 112 8.90 -0.56 8.53
N GLY A 113 8.24 -0.84 7.40
CA GLY A 113 7.08 -1.71 7.33
C GLY A 113 7.05 -2.59 6.10
N ALA A 114 6.16 -3.58 6.13
CA ALA A 114 5.90 -4.46 4.99
C ALA A 114 4.46 -4.95 5.01
N GLY A 115 3.89 -5.26 3.86
CA GLY A 115 2.55 -5.83 3.73
C GLY A 115 1.76 -5.26 2.57
N GLY A 116 0.43 -5.16 2.72
CA GLY A 116 -0.52 -4.70 1.70
C GLY A 116 -1.66 -5.69 1.53
N HIS A 117 -1.79 -6.28 0.35
CA HIS A 117 -2.86 -7.22 -0.01
C HIS A 117 -2.79 -8.51 0.80
N VAL A 118 -3.81 -8.82 1.55
CA VAL A 118 -3.87 -10.06 2.35
C VAL A 118 -4.65 -11.19 1.66
N GLY A 119 -5.31 -10.86 0.55
CA GLY A 119 -6.04 -11.81 -0.28
C GLY A 119 -7.56 -11.66 -0.20
N THR A 120 -8.25 -12.53 -0.93
CA THR A 120 -9.71 -12.54 -1.10
C THR A 120 -10.31 -13.92 -0.84
N MET A 121 -11.49 -13.97 -0.25
CA MET A 121 -12.25 -15.21 -0.13
C MET A 121 -12.78 -15.68 -1.49
N SER A 122 -12.85 -16.99 -1.68
CA SER A 122 -13.53 -17.56 -2.83
C SER A 122 -15.04 -17.29 -2.78
N VAL A 123 -15.72 -17.39 -3.92
CA VAL A 123 -17.19 -17.23 -3.97
C VAL A 123 -17.88 -18.27 -3.09
N PRO A 124 -17.52 -19.57 -3.10
CA PRO A 124 -18.11 -20.54 -2.19
C PRO A 124 -17.86 -20.24 -0.70
N ASP A 125 -16.63 -19.87 -0.32
CA ASP A 125 -16.31 -19.55 1.09
C ASP A 125 -17.10 -18.31 1.55
N TRP A 126 -17.24 -17.31 0.68
CA TRP A 126 -18.03 -16.12 0.98
C TRP A 126 -19.53 -16.39 1.15
N ALA A 127 -20.09 -17.32 0.39
CA ALA A 127 -21.50 -17.68 0.46
C ALA A 127 -21.87 -18.45 1.73
N ASP A 128 -20.90 -19.13 2.37
CA ASP A 128 -21.10 -19.91 3.59
C ASP A 128 -20.62 -19.13 4.82
N GLU A 129 -21.53 -18.87 5.77
CA GLU A 129 -21.22 -18.09 6.96
C GLU A 129 -20.13 -18.72 7.86
N ALA A 130 -20.14 -20.04 7.99
CA ALA A 130 -19.16 -20.75 8.79
C ALA A 130 -17.77 -20.68 8.15
N LEU A 131 -17.69 -20.87 6.82
CA LEU A 131 -16.44 -20.75 6.07
C LEU A 131 -15.92 -19.30 6.06
N ARG A 132 -16.80 -18.29 5.94
CA ARG A 132 -16.37 -16.89 6.10
C ARG A 132 -15.70 -16.64 7.45
N ALA A 133 -16.34 -17.09 8.52
CA ALA A 133 -15.81 -16.93 9.87
C ALA A 133 -14.47 -17.67 10.03
N GLU A 134 -14.36 -18.88 9.49
CA GLU A 134 -13.11 -19.67 9.51
C GLU A 134 -11.99 -18.98 8.74
N ARG A 135 -12.26 -18.49 7.51
CA ARG A 135 -11.26 -17.78 6.70
C ARG A 135 -10.78 -16.51 7.40
N TRP A 136 -11.71 -15.77 8.02
CA TRP A 136 -11.38 -14.54 8.75
C TRP A 136 -10.52 -14.82 9.98
N ALA A 137 -10.87 -15.81 10.76
CA ALA A 137 -10.06 -16.25 11.91
C ALA A 137 -8.68 -16.76 11.47
N GLY A 138 -8.61 -17.49 10.36
CA GLY A 138 -7.35 -17.92 9.74
C GLY A 138 -6.47 -16.74 9.33
N LEU A 139 -7.05 -15.72 8.69
CA LEU A 139 -6.34 -14.48 8.34
C LEU A 139 -5.75 -13.79 9.58
N GLN A 140 -6.54 -13.62 10.65
CA GLN A 140 -6.06 -13.04 11.90
C GLN A 140 -4.89 -13.83 12.50
N HIS A 141 -4.96 -15.16 12.44
CA HIS A 141 -3.88 -16.05 12.92
C HIS A 141 -2.59 -15.87 12.11
N SER A 142 -2.69 -15.88 10.77
CA SER A 142 -1.54 -15.66 9.89
C SER A 142 -0.93 -14.27 10.07
N LEU A 143 -1.77 -13.24 10.20
CA LEU A 143 -1.27 -11.87 10.47
C LEU A 143 -0.51 -11.79 11.79
N ALA A 144 -0.94 -12.50 12.85
CA ALA A 144 -0.19 -12.55 14.11
C ALA A 144 1.18 -13.22 13.93
N ALA A 145 1.26 -14.34 13.20
CA ALA A 145 2.52 -15.02 12.92
C ALA A 145 3.48 -14.13 12.09
N ILE A 146 2.97 -13.44 11.06
CA ILE A 146 3.75 -12.53 10.22
C ILE A 146 4.18 -11.29 11.04
N ALA A 147 3.33 -10.76 11.92
CA ALA A 147 3.67 -9.65 12.80
C ALA A 147 4.79 -9.99 13.79
N ALA A 148 4.83 -11.24 14.27
CA ALA A 148 5.95 -11.74 15.09
C ALA A 148 7.26 -11.77 14.29
N ALA A 149 7.22 -12.21 13.05
CA ALA A 149 8.37 -12.18 12.15
C ALA A 149 8.81 -10.74 11.83
N ALA A 150 7.87 -9.84 11.57
CA ALA A 150 8.14 -8.42 11.35
C ALA A 150 8.85 -7.78 12.55
N ARG A 151 8.40 -8.07 13.77
CA ARG A 151 9.06 -7.63 15.01
C ARG A 151 10.50 -8.17 15.10
N SER A 152 10.68 -9.44 14.79
CA SER A 152 12.00 -10.09 14.82
C SER A 152 12.96 -9.55 13.76
N ALA A 153 12.44 -9.12 12.61
CA ALA A 153 13.20 -8.47 11.54
C ALA A 153 13.49 -6.98 11.81
N GLY A 154 12.99 -6.42 12.92
CA GLY A 154 13.19 -5.03 13.31
C GLY A 154 12.26 -4.04 12.61
N LEU A 155 11.16 -4.50 12.01
CA LEU A 155 10.17 -3.62 11.42
C LEU A 155 9.32 -2.93 12.51
N ASP A 156 8.90 -1.70 12.24
CA ASP A 156 8.06 -0.92 13.12
C ASP A 156 6.59 -1.39 13.09
N TYR A 157 6.12 -1.90 11.93
CA TYR A 157 4.75 -2.35 11.72
C TYR A 157 4.63 -3.35 10.55
N LEU A 158 3.53 -4.11 10.58
CA LEU A 158 3.01 -4.88 9.45
C LEU A 158 1.84 -4.11 8.84
N LEU A 159 1.72 -4.10 7.51
CA LEU A 159 0.65 -3.43 6.79
C LEU A 159 -0.48 -4.40 6.42
N VAL A 160 -1.70 -3.92 6.54
CA VAL A 160 -2.89 -4.48 5.90
C VAL A 160 -3.58 -3.36 5.15
N GLU A 161 -3.96 -3.61 3.92
CA GLU A 161 -4.63 -2.64 3.05
C GLU A 161 -6.14 -2.87 3.02
N ASN A 162 -6.92 -1.77 2.88
CA ASN A 162 -8.32 -1.84 2.49
C ASN A 162 -8.42 -2.13 0.99
N LEU A 163 -9.18 -3.14 0.61
CA LEU A 163 -9.22 -3.63 -0.77
C LEU A 163 -10.56 -3.32 -1.47
N ALA A 164 -10.57 -3.39 -2.80
CA ALA A 164 -11.69 -2.90 -3.61
C ALA A 164 -12.76 -3.95 -3.95
N CYS A 165 -12.73 -5.13 -3.32
CA CYS A 165 -13.71 -6.20 -3.55
C CYS A 165 -14.44 -6.59 -2.24
N TYR A 166 -15.75 -6.87 -2.32
CA TYR A 166 -16.58 -7.20 -1.15
C TYR A 166 -16.21 -8.51 -0.42
N ARG A 167 -15.38 -9.36 -1.00
CA ARG A 167 -14.87 -10.60 -0.37
C ARG A 167 -13.49 -10.43 0.28
N GLU A 168 -13.05 -9.21 0.41
CA GLU A 168 -11.76 -8.78 0.95
C GLU A 168 -11.98 -7.92 2.20
N PRO A 169 -10.92 -7.53 2.93
CA PRO A 169 -11.01 -6.47 3.94
C PRO A 169 -11.36 -5.12 3.29
N SER A 170 -12.65 -4.84 3.10
CA SER A 170 -13.16 -3.70 2.33
C SER A 170 -14.17 -2.83 3.07
N THR A 171 -14.33 -3.04 4.38
CA THR A 171 -15.19 -2.22 5.24
C THR A 171 -14.46 -1.76 6.47
N ILE A 172 -14.85 -0.62 7.02
CA ILE A 172 -14.32 -0.08 8.28
C ILE A 172 -14.40 -1.14 9.39
N ALA A 173 -15.56 -1.76 9.56
CA ALA A 173 -15.76 -2.78 10.58
C ALA A 173 -14.87 -4.03 10.39
N GLY A 174 -14.60 -4.43 9.14
CA GLY A 174 -13.69 -5.52 8.83
C GLY A 174 -12.25 -5.18 9.21
N LEU A 175 -11.74 -4.03 8.76
CA LEU A 175 -10.37 -3.60 9.06
C LEU A 175 -10.14 -3.40 10.57
N GLU A 176 -11.14 -2.91 11.31
CA GLU A 176 -11.08 -2.78 12.77
C GLU A 176 -10.64 -4.09 13.46
N THR A 177 -11.05 -5.24 12.94
CA THR A 177 -10.76 -6.55 13.53
C THR A 177 -9.37 -7.08 13.19
N LEU A 178 -8.67 -6.48 12.23
CA LEU A 178 -7.34 -6.89 11.76
C LEU A 178 -6.21 -6.06 12.37
N LEU A 179 -6.49 -4.80 12.71
CA LEU A 179 -5.48 -3.88 13.24
C LEU A 179 -5.18 -4.17 14.71
N THR A 180 -3.89 -4.13 15.08
CA THR A 180 -3.43 -4.37 16.46
C THR A 180 -2.41 -3.33 16.87
N GLU A 181 -2.30 -3.08 18.18
CA GLU A 181 -1.26 -2.18 18.72
C GLU A 181 0.11 -2.86 18.86
N GLY A 182 0.16 -4.17 18.66
CA GLY A 182 1.37 -4.95 18.86
C GLY A 182 1.75 -5.09 20.33
N ASP A 183 2.87 -5.76 20.57
CA ASP A 183 3.45 -5.98 21.90
C ASP A 183 4.97 -6.25 21.83
N ALA A 184 5.56 -6.81 22.88
CA ALA A 184 6.98 -7.14 22.90
C ALA A 184 7.38 -8.21 21.84
N ALA A 185 6.43 -9.09 21.47
CA ALA A 185 6.65 -10.20 20.55
C ALA A 185 6.15 -9.93 19.12
N HIS A 186 5.22 -9.00 18.95
CA HIS A 186 4.55 -8.73 17.67
C HIS A 186 4.69 -7.26 17.29
N ALA A 187 5.00 -6.98 16.04
CA ALA A 187 4.86 -5.65 15.49
C ALA A 187 3.36 -5.28 15.43
N PRO A 188 2.98 -4.00 15.60
CA PRO A 188 1.61 -3.59 15.38
C PRO A 188 1.19 -3.84 13.93
N VAL A 189 -0.08 -4.21 13.72
CA VAL A 189 -0.71 -4.25 12.41
C VAL A 189 -1.38 -2.91 12.17
N ARG A 190 -0.96 -2.20 11.14
CA ARG A 190 -1.39 -0.85 10.78
C ARG A 190 -2.09 -0.86 9.42
N LEU A 191 -2.93 0.13 9.20
CA LEU A 191 -3.63 0.29 7.92
C LEU A 191 -2.74 1.01 6.90
N CYS A 192 -2.58 0.40 5.73
CA CYS A 192 -2.30 1.06 4.47
C CYS A 192 -3.65 1.45 3.87
N LEU A 193 -4.00 2.72 3.87
CA LEU A 193 -5.30 3.17 3.37
C LEU A 193 -5.18 3.68 1.93
N ASP A 194 -5.69 2.90 0.97
CA ASP A 194 -5.91 3.42 -0.38
C ASP A 194 -7.23 4.20 -0.44
N VAL A 195 -7.15 5.47 -0.88
CA VAL A 195 -8.31 6.38 -0.95
C VAL A 195 -9.21 6.16 -2.17
N GLY A 196 -8.84 5.30 -3.10
CA GLY A 196 -9.62 4.93 -4.28
C GLY A 196 -10.48 3.68 -4.09
N HIS A 197 -10.14 2.84 -3.11
CA HIS A 197 -10.78 1.54 -2.88
C HIS A 197 -12.18 1.61 -2.26
N GLN A 198 -12.70 2.78 -1.89
CA GLN A 198 -14.09 2.95 -1.42
C GLN A 198 -15.09 2.92 -2.59
N CYS A 199 -14.86 2.02 -3.55
CA CYS A 199 -15.68 1.79 -4.75
C CYS A 199 -16.46 0.47 -4.69
N VAL A 200 -16.39 -0.29 -3.59
CA VAL A 200 -16.94 -1.65 -3.47
C VAL A 200 -18.47 -1.64 -3.67
N PRO A 201 -19.00 -2.41 -4.62
CA PRO A 201 -20.46 -2.50 -4.85
C PRO A 201 -21.19 -3.02 -3.60
N GLY A 202 -22.29 -2.36 -3.26
CA GLY A 202 -23.15 -2.73 -2.12
C GLY A 202 -22.75 -2.09 -0.79
N THR A 203 -21.59 -1.48 -0.67
CA THR A 203 -21.26 -0.65 0.50
C THR A 203 -21.97 0.69 0.46
N THR A 204 -22.23 1.29 1.62
CA THR A 204 -22.97 2.55 1.76
C THR A 204 -22.40 3.36 2.93
N GLY A 205 -22.79 4.63 3.00
CA GLY A 205 -22.40 5.50 4.11
C GLY A 205 -20.89 5.66 4.24
N PRO A 206 -20.33 5.56 5.47
CA PRO A 206 -18.90 5.77 5.71
C PRO A 206 -17.97 4.84 4.90
N ASP A 207 -18.39 3.60 4.62
CA ASP A 207 -17.58 2.66 3.83
C ASP A 207 -17.35 3.12 2.38
N ARG A 208 -18.15 4.07 1.88
CA ARG A 208 -18.02 4.67 0.54
C ARG A 208 -17.31 6.02 0.55
N ASP A 209 -16.95 6.55 1.69
CA ASP A 209 -16.35 7.88 1.83
C ASP A 209 -14.88 7.78 2.29
N PRO A 210 -13.89 8.04 1.41
CA PRO A 210 -12.48 7.98 1.78
C PRO A 210 -12.12 8.92 2.94
N TYR A 211 -12.80 10.04 3.07
CA TYR A 211 -12.55 10.99 4.16
C TYR A 211 -13.05 10.47 5.50
N ALA A 212 -14.18 9.73 5.52
CA ALA A 212 -14.64 9.05 6.70
C ALA A 212 -13.64 7.97 7.18
N TRP A 213 -13.01 7.25 6.26
CA TRP A 213 -11.95 6.29 6.58
C TRP A 213 -10.72 6.98 7.20
N LEU A 214 -10.25 8.08 6.60
CA LEU A 214 -9.13 8.87 7.12
C LEU A 214 -9.41 9.35 8.55
N THR A 215 -10.60 9.91 8.78
CA THR A 215 -11.01 10.38 10.10
C THR A 215 -11.13 9.23 11.10
N HIS A 216 -11.68 8.09 10.68
CA HIS A 216 -11.91 6.95 11.56
C HIS A 216 -10.61 6.28 12.01
N PHE A 217 -9.68 6.04 11.09
CA PHE A 217 -8.46 5.29 11.38
C PHE A 217 -7.30 6.14 11.88
N GLY A 218 -7.23 7.41 11.56
CA GLY A 218 -6.30 8.42 12.07
C GLY A 218 -4.95 7.88 12.55
N GLY A 219 -4.79 7.72 13.86
CA GLY A 219 -3.54 7.27 14.48
C GLY A 219 -3.17 5.79 14.23
N ARG A 220 -4.03 5.00 13.57
CA ARG A 220 -3.75 3.60 13.18
C ARG A 220 -3.31 3.47 11.72
N LEU A 221 -3.25 4.58 11.00
CA LEU A 221 -2.66 4.63 9.66
C LEU A 221 -1.13 4.54 9.75
N ALA A 222 -0.53 3.67 8.96
CA ALA A 222 0.90 3.73 8.66
C ALA A 222 1.15 4.64 7.47
N GLU A 223 0.32 4.50 6.44
CA GLU A 223 0.39 5.26 5.20
C GLU A 223 -0.97 5.41 4.55
N VAL A 224 -1.06 6.36 3.63
CA VAL A 224 -2.22 6.61 2.78
C VAL A 224 -1.76 6.55 1.33
N GLN A 225 -2.24 5.57 0.59
CA GLN A 225 -2.02 5.49 -0.85
C GLN A 225 -3.00 6.42 -1.58
N LEU A 226 -2.44 7.18 -2.50
CA LEU A 226 -3.08 8.30 -3.18
C LEU A 226 -3.22 7.98 -4.66
N GLN A 227 -4.43 7.75 -5.08
CA GLN A 227 -4.83 7.66 -6.48
C GLN A 227 -6.00 8.60 -6.73
N GLN A 228 -6.18 9.09 -7.94
CA GLN A 228 -7.42 9.75 -8.29
C GLN A 228 -8.45 8.71 -8.74
N SER A 229 -9.68 8.83 -8.28
CA SER A 229 -10.78 7.92 -8.56
C SER A 229 -12.11 8.65 -8.56
N ASP A 230 -13.04 8.20 -9.40
CA ASP A 230 -14.45 8.65 -9.40
C ASP A 230 -15.30 7.91 -8.36
N GLY A 231 -14.73 6.89 -7.72
CA GLY A 231 -15.41 6.03 -6.75
C GLY A 231 -16.35 4.99 -7.38
N LEU A 232 -16.27 4.76 -8.69
CA LEU A 232 -17.02 3.73 -9.39
C LEU A 232 -16.22 2.45 -9.58
N ALA A 233 -14.89 2.59 -9.70
CA ALA A 233 -13.95 1.49 -9.82
C ALA A 233 -12.60 1.87 -9.20
N ASP A 234 -11.75 0.89 -9.03
CA ASP A 234 -10.35 1.04 -8.70
C ASP A 234 -9.57 1.44 -9.95
N HIS A 235 -9.12 2.69 -10.01
CA HIS A 235 -8.58 3.27 -11.24
C HIS A 235 -7.10 3.54 -11.22
N HIS A 236 -6.54 3.85 -10.07
CA HIS A 236 -5.15 4.33 -9.91
C HIS A 236 -4.79 5.49 -10.85
N TRP A 237 -5.74 6.39 -11.13
CA TRP A 237 -5.53 7.53 -12.02
C TRP A 237 -4.53 8.54 -11.44
N PRO A 238 -3.75 9.21 -12.31
CA PRO A 238 -2.90 10.33 -11.92
C PRO A 238 -3.74 11.56 -11.53
N PHE A 239 -3.16 12.47 -10.77
CA PHE A 239 -3.79 13.74 -10.38
C PHE A 239 -3.55 14.83 -11.44
N THR A 240 -3.96 14.56 -12.67
CA THR A 240 -3.96 15.56 -13.75
C THR A 240 -5.19 16.46 -13.70
N ALA A 241 -5.15 17.61 -14.40
CA ALA A 241 -6.28 18.52 -14.45
C ALA A 241 -7.56 17.85 -14.99
N GLU A 242 -7.42 16.95 -15.98
CA GLU A 242 -8.53 16.19 -16.55
C GLU A 242 -9.11 15.19 -15.52
N ARG A 243 -8.23 14.40 -14.88
CA ARG A 243 -8.66 13.38 -13.92
C ARG A 243 -9.25 14.00 -12.65
N ASN A 244 -8.73 15.14 -12.22
CA ASN A 244 -9.26 15.87 -11.07
C ASN A 244 -10.67 16.44 -11.30
N GLN A 245 -11.08 16.70 -12.55
CA GLN A 245 -12.46 17.11 -12.87
C GLN A 245 -13.47 15.97 -12.71
N ALA A 246 -13.07 14.75 -13.01
CA ALA A 246 -13.92 13.56 -12.87
C ALA A 246 -13.79 12.90 -11.49
N GLY A 247 -12.65 13.10 -10.85
CA GLY A 247 -12.29 12.45 -9.61
C GLY A 247 -12.87 13.13 -8.36
N ARG A 248 -12.84 12.40 -7.26
CA ARG A 248 -13.39 12.84 -5.97
C ARG A 248 -12.32 13.03 -4.89
N ILE A 249 -11.06 12.67 -5.16
CA ILE A 249 -9.98 12.78 -4.18
C ILE A 249 -9.39 14.18 -4.27
N ASP A 250 -9.65 14.98 -3.24
CA ASP A 250 -9.16 16.33 -3.09
C ASP A 250 -8.03 16.38 -2.04
N PRO A 251 -6.81 16.84 -2.40
CA PRO A 251 -5.69 16.86 -1.47
C PRO A 251 -5.97 17.67 -0.19
N GLY A 252 -6.65 18.81 -0.31
CA GLY A 252 -7.00 19.64 0.83
C GLY A 252 -7.91 18.89 1.82
N ARG A 253 -8.95 18.23 1.31
CA ARG A 253 -9.87 17.43 2.15
C ARG A 253 -9.18 16.21 2.79
N VAL A 254 -8.25 15.56 2.10
CA VAL A 254 -7.46 14.47 2.69
C VAL A 254 -6.66 14.98 3.89
N LEU A 255 -5.94 16.10 3.72
CA LEU A 255 -5.14 16.69 4.78
C LEU A 255 -6.01 17.20 5.95
N ASP A 256 -7.20 17.74 5.67
CA ASP A 256 -8.16 18.16 6.69
C ASP A 256 -8.67 16.98 7.50
N ALA A 257 -9.08 15.89 6.84
CA ALA A 257 -9.56 14.68 7.51
C ALA A 257 -8.50 14.05 8.41
N LEU A 258 -7.24 14.00 7.96
CA LEU A 258 -6.11 13.54 8.78
C LEU A 258 -5.85 14.44 9.99
N ALA A 259 -5.96 15.75 9.82
CA ALA A 259 -5.80 16.70 10.92
C ALA A 259 -6.94 16.60 11.94
N GLU A 260 -8.20 16.46 11.48
CA GLU A 260 -9.37 16.22 12.32
C GLU A 260 -9.26 14.94 13.14
N ALA A 261 -8.69 13.89 12.55
CA ALA A 261 -8.39 12.63 13.24
C ALA A 261 -7.28 12.74 14.29
N GLY A 262 -6.61 13.89 14.38
CA GLY A 262 -5.49 14.09 15.30
C GLY A 262 -4.20 13.39 14.89
N THR A 263 -4.07 13.00 13.62
CA THR A 263 -2.87 12.35 13.07
C THR A 263 -1.66 13.25 13.24
N GLN A 264 -0.59 12.74 13.84
CA GLN A 264 0.64 13.51 14.12
C GLN A 264 1.69 13.36 13.03
N ASP A 265 1.89 12.14 12.53
CA ASP A 265 2.84 11.79 11.45
C ASP A 265 2.18 10.81 10.50
N VAL A 266 2.29 11.02 9.20
CA VAL A 266 1.71 10.15 8.17
C VAL A 266 2.57 10.16 6.91
N LEU A 267 2.69 8.99 6.29
CA LEU A 267 3.23 8.86 4.95
C LEU A 267 2.07 8.93 3.93
N LEU A 268 2.20 9.80 2.95
CA LEU A 268 1.33 9.88 1.78
C LEU A 268 2.10 9.28 0.61
N VAL A 269 1.55 8.28 -0.06
CA VAL A 269 2.21 7.54 -1.14
C VAL A 269 1.42 7.69 -2.42
N LEU A 270 1.98 8.31 -3.44
CA LEU A 270 1.37 8.31 -4.77
C LEU A 270 1.36 6.88 -5.31
N GLU A 271 0.18 6.30 -5.51
CA GLU A 271 -0.01 5.02 -6.13
C GLU A 271 -0.72 5.18 -7.47
N VAL A 272 0.02 5.74 -8.42
CA VAL A 272 -0.42 5.97 -9.80
C VAL A 272 0.10 4.84 -10.67
N ILE A 273 -0.82 4.17 -11.36
CA ILE A 273 -0.50 3.04 -12.25
C ILE A 273 -0.79 3.45 -13.70
N PRO A 274 0.22 3.92 -14.44
CA PRO A 274 0.03 4.25 -15.85
C PRO A 274 -0.35 3.02 -16.67
N ALA A 275 -1.33 3.14 -17.57
CA ALA A 275 -1.71 2.04 -18.44
C ALA A 275 -0.49 1.55 -19.24
N PHE A 276 -0.32 0.25 -19.39
CA PHE A 276 0.86 -0.32 -20.06
C PHE A 276 1.01 0.13 -21.52
N GLU A 277 -0.09 0.54 -22.15
CA GLU A 277 -0.15 1.03 -23.52
C GLU A 277 0.12 2.54 -23.65
N GLN A 278 0.15 3.27 -22.52
CA GLN A 278 0.42 4.71 -22.51
C GLN A 278 1.87 5.00 -22.93
N ASP A 279 2.09 6.09 -23.65
CA ASP A 279 3.44 6.58 -23.98
C ASP A 279 4.24 6.90 -22.71
N ASP A 280 5.53 6.54 -22.71
CA ASP A 280 6.38 6.67 -21.51
C ASP A 280 6.61 8.12 -21.10
N ALA A 281 6.66 9.07 -22.05
CA ALA A 281 6.80 10.49 -21.74
C ALA A 281 5.51 11.07 -21.17
N GLU A 282 4.33 10.62 -21.63
CA GLU A 282 3.04 10.98 -21.05
C GLU A 282 2.89 10.40 -19.64
N ALA A 283 3.26 9.14 -19.43
CA ALA A 283 3.24 8.53 -18.09
C ALA A 283 4.11 9.32 -17.11
N LEU A 284 5.30 9.73 -17.51
CA LEU A 284 6.19 10.54 -16.70
C LEU A 284 5.61 11.95 -16.43
N ALA A 285 4.94 12.57 -17.41
CA ALA A 285 4.26 13.85 -17.23
C ALA A 285 3.11 13.76 -16.22
N ASP A 286 2.34 12.68 -16.26
CA ASP A 286 1.25 12.40 -15.31
C ASP A 286 1.76 12.22 -13.87
N LEU A 287 2.89 11.52 -13.71
CA LEU A 287 3.55 11.36 -12.40
C LEU A 287 4.04 12.70 -11.84
N ARG A 288 4.66 13.54 -12.69
CA ARG A 288 5.10 14.90 -12.29
C ARG A 288 3.92 15.76 -11.86
N ALA A 289 2.84 15.79 -12.66
CA ALA A 289 1.64 16.55 -12.32
C ALA A 289 1.05 16.11 -10.97
N SER A 290 1.05 14.81 -10.70
CA SER A 290 0.58 14.25 -9.42
C SER A 290 1.47 14.66 -8.25
N ALA A 291 2.79 14.56 -8.40
CA ALA A 291 3.75 14.96 -7.37
C ALA A 291 3.67 16.46 -7.07
N GLU A 292 3.62 17.31 -8.10
CA GLU A 292 3.52 18.76 -7.98
C GLU A 292 2.24 19.19 -7.25
N LEU A 293 1.09 18.60 -7.59
CA LEU A 293 -0.19 18.92 -6.93
C LEU A 293 -0.13 18.62 -5.43
N TRP A 294 0.36 17.44 -5.05
CA TRP A 294 0.43 17.05 -3.65
C TRP A 294 1.50 17.81 -2.87
N GLN A 295 2.65 18.12 -3.48
CA GLN A 295 3.67 18.98 -2.87
C GLN A 295 3.15 20.40 -2.62
N ALA A 296 2.37 20.95 -3.56
CA ALA A 296 1.72 22.25 -3.40
C ALA A 296 0.73 22.24 -2.23
N ALA A 297 -0.16 21.24 -2.17
CA ALA A 297 -1.14 21.10 -1.09
C ALA A 297 -0.48 20.97 0.29
N LEU A 298 0.58 20.18 0.41
CA LEU A 298 1.36 20.06 1.65
C LEU A 298 2.01 21.38 2.07
N THR A 299 2.51 22.14 1.10
CA THR A 299 3.13 23.46 1.35
C THR A 299 2.11 24.45 1.86
N GLU A 300 0.95 24.55 1.21
CA GLU A 300 -0.14 25.45 1.58
C GLU A 300 -0.68 25.19 2.99
N ARG A 301 -0.69 23.93 3.43
CA ARG A 301 -1.16 23.52 4.77
C ARG A 301 -0.07 23.55 5.83
N GLY A 302 1.19 23.88 5.50
CA GLY A 302 2.31 23.85 6.43
C GLY A 302 2.54 22.45 7.04
N ALA A 303 2.22 21.40 6.31
CA ALA A 303 2.27 20.01 6.75
C ALA A 303 3.59 19.31 6.35
N ARG A 304 4.72 20.00 6.45
CA ARG A 304 6.05 19.46 6.14
C ARG A 304 6.83 19.08 7.40
#